data_1d95cc70a519afd9eda175260de1e945
#
_entry.id   1d95cc70a519afd9eda175260de1e945
#
_cell.length_a   1.000
_cell.length_b   1.000
_cell.length_c   1.000
_cell.angle_alpha   90.00
_cell.angle_beta   90.00
_cell.angle_gamma   90.00
#
_symmetry.space_group_name_H-M   'P 1'
#
loop_
_entity.id
_entity.type
_entity.pdbx_description
1 polymer ?
#
loop_
_entity_poly.entity_id
_entity_poly.type
_entity_poly.pdbx_seq_one_letter_code
_entity_poly.pdbx_strand_id
1 'polypeptide(L)'
;SLSYVDILKALRDQVLDCTFISIAAADKDQANRIFAILNAKGKRLAYIDLIKNKIFEILKDGVSGTFAEESWNDIKMTLNSSSETVGMATFFRHYWISKYKKCNASMLYDSFNKTIHPNESSYRNFLEDFLLNSKNYMKITNPKREDYDNRREYFWLVQSLNTLNKT
;
A
#
# COMPACT_ATOMS: atom_id res chain seq x y z
N SER A 1 -12.93 -31.15 19.36
CA SER A 1 -12.69 -29.68 19.35
C SER A 1 -11.72 -29.33 20.46
N LEU A 2 -10.66 -28.63 20.14
CA LEU A 2 -9.70 -28.14 21.14
C LEU A 2 -10.42 -27.17 22.09
N SER A 3 -10.13 -27.31 23.40
CA SER A 3 -10.61 -26.35 24.38
C SER A 3 -9.95 -25.00 24.18
N TYR A 4 -10.65 -23.89 24.53
CA TYR A 4 -10.09 -22.53 24.51
C TYR A 4 -8.77 -22.43 25.31
N VAL A 5 -8.71 -23.14 26.42
CA VAL A 5 -7.51 -23.22 27.28
C VAL A 5 -6.35 -23.92 26.57
N ASP A 6 -6.61 -24.96 25.77
CA ASP A 6 -5.57 -25.67 25.02
C ASP A 6 -5.02 -24.81 23.89
N ILE A 7 -5.86 -24.00 23.25
CA ILE A 7 -5.43 -23.02 22.23
C ILE A 7 -4.52 -21.96 22.86
N LEU A 8 -4.89 -21.43 24.03
CA LEU A 8 -4.06 -20.42 24.73
C LEU A 8 -2.72 -21.00 25.19
N LYS A 9 -2.70 -22.24 25.66
CA LYS A 9 -1.46 -22.93 26.04
C LYS A 9 -0.56 -23.13 24.81
N ALA A 10 -1.10 -23.62 23.70
CA ALA A 10 -0.37 -23.81 22.47
C ALA A 10 0.21 -22.50 21.93
N LEU A 11 -0.56 -21.40 21.98
CA LEU A 11 -0.09 -20.07 21.60
C LEU A 11 1.05 -19.58 22.51
N ARG A 12 0.88 -19.72 23.83
CA ARG A 12 1.94 -19.39 24.80
C ARG A 12 3.22 -20.17 24.51
N ASP A 13 3.11 -21.48 24.33
CA ASP A 13 4.27 -22.36 24.13
C ASP A 13 4.97 -22.01 22.80
N GLN A 14 4.23 -21.70 21.74
CA GLN A 14 4.82 -21.22 20.49
C GLN A 14 5.56 -19.88 20.65
N VAL A 15 5.03 -18.94 21.47
CA VAL A 15 5.70 -17.67 21.73
C VAL A 15 6.98 -17.87 22.55
N LEU A 16 6.95 -18.78 23.54
CA LEU A 16 8.13 -19.07 24.37
C LEU A 16 9.23 -19.82 23.60
N ASP A 17 8.86 -20.59 22.59
CA ASP A 17 9.81 -21.29 21.71
C ASP A 17 10.39 -20.38 20.58
N CYS A 18 9.92 -19.13 20.48
CA CYS A 18 10.47 -18.19 19.50
C CYS A 18 11.91 -17.81 19.83
N THR A 19 12.79 -17.93 18.84
CA THR A 19 14.15 -17.40 18.92
C THR A 19 14.17 -15.96 18.44
N PHE A 20 14.61 -15.04 19.29
CA PHE A 20 14.77 -13.64 18.96
C PHE A 20 16.22 -13.30 18.68
N ILE A 21 16.47 -12.59 17.59
CA ILE A 21 17.80 -12.05 17.27
C ILE A 21 17.68 -10.52 17.42
N SER A 22 18.43 -9.96 18.37
CA SER A 22 18.56 -8.51 18.52
C SER A 22 19.81 -8.05 17.79
N ILE A 23 19.67 -7.10 16.86
CA ILE A 23 20.78 -6.54 16.11
C ILE A 23 20.82 -5.04 16.38
N ALA A 24 21.90 -4.55 16.98
CA ALA A 24 22.16 -3.14 17.14
C ALA A 24 22.92 -2.60 15.92
N ALA A 25 22.46 -1.52 15.34
CA ALA A 25 23.16 -0.82 14.26
C ALA A 25 23.72 0.49 14.79
N ALA A 26 24.92 0.85 14.35
CA ALA A 26 25.60 2.07 14.81
C ALA A 26 24.96 3.34 14.21
N ASP A 27 24.38 3.23 13.01
CA ASP A 27 23.71 4.31 12.29
C ASP A 27 22.58 3.79 11.43
N LYS A 28 21.81 4.73 10.86
CA LYS A 28 20.63 4.44 10.02
C LYS A 28 21.00 3.71 8.73
N ASP A 29 22.15 3.99 8.14
CA ASP A 29 22.59 3.37 6.90
C ASP A 29 22.98 1.91 7.13
N GLN A 30 23.64 1.62 8.24
CA GLN A 30 23.96 0.26 8.67
C GLN A 30 22.67 -0.51 8.98
N ALA A 31 21.71 0.10 9.68
CA ALA A 31 20.40 -0.50 9.95
C ALA A 31 19.67 -0.87 8.65
N ASN A 32 19.65 0.03 7.68
CA ASN A 32 19.03 -0.19 6.38
C ASN A 32 19.72 -1.32 5.59
N ARG A 33 21.06 -1.42 5.64
CA ARG A 33 21.81 -2.51 4.99
C ARG A 33 21.52 -3.85 5.63
N ILE A 34 21.54 -3.93 6.96
CA ILE A 34 21.22 -5.15 7.71
C ILE A 34 19.80 -5.60 7.40
N PHE A 35 18.85 -4.66 7.42
CA PHE A 35 17.46 -4.90 7.08
C PHE A 35 17.29 -5.42 5.64
N ALA A 36 17.99 -4.83 4.67
CA ALA A 36 17.98 -5.30 3.28
C ALA A 36 18.56 -6.72 3.14
N ILE A 37 19.63 -7.06 3.85
CA ILE A 37 20.26 -8.38 3.83
C ILE A 37 19.34 -9.44 4.45
N LEU A 38 18.73 -9.14 5.61
CA LEU A 38 17.81 -10.04 6.29
C LEU A 38 16.57 -10.31 5.43
N ASN A 39 16.05 -9.29 4.76
CA ASN A 39 14.91 -9.42 3.85
C ASN A 39 15.24 -10.14 2.53
N ALA A 40 16.52 -10.17 2.12
CA ALA A 40 16.92 -10.91 0.93
C ALA A 40 16.82 -12.45 1.11
N LYS A 41 16.87 -12.94 2.34
CA LYS A 41 16.74 -14.37 2.70
C LYS A 41 15.34 -14.78 3.14
N GLY A 42 14.42 -13.81 3.41
CA GLY A 42 13.04 -14.03 3.82
C GLY A 42 12.03 -13.62 2.77
N LYS A 43 10.75 -13.56 3.14
CA LYS A 43 9.71 -12.93 2.31
C LYS A 43 10.06 -11.44 2.19
N ARG A 44 10.49 -11.01 1.01
CA ARG A 44 10.85 -9.60 0.77
C ARG A 44 9.68 -8.71 1.20
N LEU A 45 9.98 -7.66 1.95
CA LEU A 45 9.00 -6.61 2.20
C LEU A 45 8.45 -6.15 0.85
N ALA A 46 7.14 -6.08 0.76
CA ALA A 46 6.52 -5.57 -0.44
C ALA A 46 6.97 -4.10 -0.63
N TYR A 47 7.28 -3.71 -1.86
CA TYR A 47 7.68 -2.33 -2.18
C TYR A 47 6.69 -1.30 -1.63
N ILE A 48 5.42 -1.68 -1.50
CA ILE A 48 4.38 -0.82 -0.95
C ILE A 48 4.57 -0.53 0.54
N ASP A 49 5.11 -1.48 1.32
CA ASP A 49 5.40 -1.28 2.73
C ASP A 49 6.60 -0.34 2.91
N LEU A 50 7.60 -0.46 2.03
CA LEU A 50 8.74 0.46 2.01
C LEU A 50 8.31 1.89 1.68
N ILE A 51 7.41 2.05 0.70
CA ILE A 51 6.84 3.35 0.32
C ILE A 51 6.02 3.93 1.46
N LYS A 52 5.16 3.13 2.10
CA LYS A 52 4.39 3.53 3.27
C LYS A 52 5.30 4.06 4.37
N ASN A 53 6.30 3.27 4.75
CA ASN A 53 7.25 3.64 5.80
C ASN A 53 7.97 4.95 5.46
N LYS A 54 8.34 5.14 4.19
CA LYS A 54 9.00 6.37 3.74
C LYS A 54 8.07 7.58 3.81
N ILE A 55 6.81 7.45 3.43
CA ILE A 55 5.80 8.50 3.57
C ILE A 55 5.64 8.88 5.05
N PHE A 56 5.47 7.89 5.92
CA PHE A 56 5.28 8.11 7.35
C PHE A 56 6.53 8.68 8.04
N GLU A 57 7.72 8.32 7.58
CA GLU A 57 8.98 8.90 8.06
C GLU A 57 9.07 10.41 7.76
N ILE A 58 8.65 10.83 6.56
CA ILE A 58 8.73 12.24 6.14
C ILE A 58 7.59 13.07 6.76
N LEU A 59 6.38 12.49 6.90
CA LEU A 59 5.18 13.16 7.41
C LEU A 59 4.91 12.84 8.89
N LYS A 60 5.92 12.44 9.67
CA LYS A 60 5.77 11.92 11.04
C LYS A 60 5.30 12.95 12.08
N ASP A 61 5.48 14.25 11.82
CA ASP A 61 5.32 15.28 12.83
C ASP A 61 3.94 15.95 12.79
N GLY A 62 3.32 16.09 13.95
CA GLY A 62 2.09 16.85 14.18
C GLY A 62 0.92 16.48 13.26
N VAL A 63 0.29 17.49 12.69
CA VAL A 63 -0.90 17.35 11.81
C VAL A 63 -0.59 16.54 10.54
N SER A 64 0.63 16.64 10.03
CA SER A 64 1.02 15.86 8.83
C SER A 64 1.12 14.37 9.11
N GLY A 65 1.54 13.96 10.31
CA GLY A 65 1.57 12.55 10.71
C GLY A 65 0.16 11.95 10.80
N THR A 66 -0.76 12.64 11.46
CA THR A 66 -2.18 12.24 11.52
C THR A 66 -2.80 12.15 10.12
N PHE A 67 -2.57 13.16 9.28
CA PHE A 67 -3.02 13.17 7.89
C PHE A 67 -2.50 11.96 7.09
N ALA A 68 -1.23 11.58 7.28
CA ALA A 68 -0.64 10.45 6.57
C ALA A 68 -1.32 9.12 6.95
N GLU A 69 -1.58 8.91 8.24
CA GLU A 69 -2.27 7.72 8.76
C GLU A 69 -3.72 7.65 8.28
N GLU A 70 -4.46 8.75 8.41
CA GLU A 70 -5.86 8.83 7.96
C GLU A 70 -5.98 8.60 6.46
N SER A 71 -5.18 9.29 5.65
CA SER A 71 -5.19 9.14 4.19
C SER A 71 -4.86 7.72 3.76
N TRP A 72 -3.85 7.09 4.38
CA TRP A 72 -3.50 5.71 4.07
C TRP A 72 -4.59 4.72 4.42
N ASN A 73 -5.27 4.92 5.54
CA ASN A 73 -6.41 4.10 5.97
C ASN A 73 -7.62 4.31 5.04
N ASP A 74 -7.89 5.55 4.63
CA ASP A 74 -8.96 5.87 3.69
C ASP A 74 -8.74 5.21 2.33
N ILE A 75 -7.50 5.22 1.81
CA ILE A 75 -7.16 4.50 0.58
C ILE A 75 -7.43 3.01 0.76
N LYS A 76 -6.98 2.42 1.86
CA LYS A 76 -7.18 1.00 2.15
C LYS A 76 -8.67 0.65 2.25
N MET A 77 -9.46 1.46 2.93
CA MET A 77 -10.93 1.26 3.02
C MET A 77 -11.59 1.40 1.64
N THR A 78 -11.18 2.39 0.85
CA THR A 78 -11.69 2.61 -0.51
C THR A 78 -11.44 1.39 -1.38
N LEU A 79 -10.22 0.84 -1.40
CA LEU A 79 -9.86 -0.34 -2.19
C LEU A 79 -10.56 -1.63 -1.74
N ASN A 80 -10.94 -1.70 -0.47
CA ASN A 80 -11.67 -2.83 0.12
C ASN A 80 -13.20 -2.68 0.06
N SER A 81 -13.72 -1.60 -0.52
CA SER A 81 -15.16 -1.28 -0.52
C SER A 81 -16.00 -2.12 -1.48
N SER A 82 -15.39 -2.98 -2.30
CA SER A 82 -16.07 -3.85 -3.25
C SER A 82 -15.94 -5.33 -2.88
N SER A 83 -16.78 -6.16 -3.50
CA SER A 83 -16.70 -7.62 -3.38
C SER A 83 -15.37 -8.21 -3.90
N GLU A 84 -14.73 -7.50 -4.85
CA GLU A 84 -13.39 -7.82 -5.34
C GLU A 84 -12.40 -6.86 -4.68
N THR A 85 -11.67 -7.35 -3.69
CA THR A 85 -10.66 -6.58 -2.98
C THR A 85 -9.46 -6.30 -3.88
N VAL A 86 -9.14 -5.04 -4.08
CA VAL A 86 -7.93 -4.63 -4.79
C VAL A 86 -6.78 -4.43 -3.79
N GLY A 87 -5.70 -5.19 -3.97
CA GLY A 87 -4.51 -5.03 -3.15
C GLY A 87 -3.85 -3.65 -3.35
N MET A 88 -3.41 -3.03 -2.25
CA MET A 88 -2.71 -1.73 -2.26
C MET A 88 -1.51 -1.72 -3.22
N ALA A 89 -0.73 -2.82 -3.27
CA ALA A 89 0.41 -2.97 -4.16
C ALA A 89 -0.01 -2.94 -5.65
N THR A 90 -1.11 -3.60 -6.00
CA THR A 90 -1.66 -3.59 -7.36
C THR A 90 -2.12 -2.20 -7.75
N PHE A 91 -2.90 -1.55 -6.88
CA PHE A 91 -3.35 -0.17 -7.12
C PHE A 91 -2.17 0.78 -7.29
N PHE A 92 -1.18 0.75 -6.38
CA PHE A 92 0.01 1.61 -6.47
C PHE A 92 0.74 1.42 -7.79
N ARG A 93 0.93 0.18 -8.24
CA ARG A 93 1.60 -0.11 -9.51
C ARG A 93 0.84 0.49 -10.69
N HIS A 94 -0.48 0.33 -10.76
CA HIS A 94 -1.30 0.87 -11.83
C HIS A 94 -1.28 2.41 -11.82
N TYR A 95 -1.45 3.02 -10.65
CA TYR A 95 -1.35 4.45 -10.46
C TYR A 95 0.02 4.98 -10.92
N TRP A 96 1.12 4.33 -10.50
CA TRP A 96 2.47 4.75 -10.85
C TRP A 96 2.72 4.73 -12.35
N ILE A 97 2.34 3.64 -12.99
CA ILE A 97 2.51 3.47 -14.45
C ILE A 97 1.67 4.49 -15.23
N SER A 98 0.44 4.76 -14.78
CA SER A 98 -0.45 5.71 -15.47
C SER A 98 0.01 7.15 -15.36
N LYS A 99 0.68 7.54 -14.27
CA LYS A 99 0.99 8.94 -13.98
C LYS A 99 2.45 9.33 -14.23
N TYR A 100 3.36 8.40 -14.04
CA TYR A 100 4.79 8.69 -14.13
C TYR A 100 5.46 7.91 -15.25
N LYS A 101 5.79 6.65 -15.04
CA LYS A 101 6.45 5.83 -16.07
C LYS A 101 6.26 4.33 -15.83
N LYS A 102 6.34 3.58 -16.93
CA LYS A 102 6.39 2.11 -16.86
C LYS A 102 7.66 1.67 -16.14
N CYS A 103 7.51 0.82 -15.10
CA CYS A 103 8.63 0.16 -14.43
C CYS A 103 8.19 -1.20 -13.86
N ASN A 104 9.18 -2.05 -13.62
CA ASN A 104 8.95 -3.35 -12.99
C ASN A 104 8.66 -3.20 -11.50
N ALA A 105 7.94 -4.15 -10.92
CA ALA A 105 7.59 -4.13 -9.50
C ALA A 105 8.81 -4.00 -8.57
N SER A 106 9.92 -4.66 -8.92
CA SER A 106 11.18 -4.58 -8.17
C SER A 106 11.84 -3.19 -8.17
N MET A 107 11.51 -2.35 -9.14
CA MET A 107 12.08 -1.01 -9.30
C MET A 107 11.14 0.11 -8.82
N LEU A 108 9.92 -0.22 -8.37
CA LEU A 108 8.91 0.77 -7.99
C LEU A 108 9.38 1.64 -6.83
N TYR A 109 9.99 1.06 -5.79
CA TYR A 109 10.49 1.81 -4.66
C TYR A 109 11.62 2.77 -5.04
N ASP A 110 12.58 2.32 -5.85
CA ASP A 110 13.66 3.18 -6.34
C ASP A 110 13.14 4.28 -7.26
N SER A 111 12.16 3.95 -8.11
CA SER A 111 11.49 4.92 -8.97
C SER A 111 10.76 5.99 -8.17
N PHE A 112 10.06 5.59 -7.09
CA PHE A 112 9.38 6.50 -6.17
C PHE A 112 10.37 7.47 -5.51
N ASN A 113 11.45 6.96 -4.92
CA ASN A 113 12.47 7.78 -4.25
C ASN A 113 13.18 8.77 -5.19
N LYS A 114 13.32 8.42 -6.48
CA LYS A 114 13.93 9.31 -7.47
C LYS A 114 12.97 10.37 -8.01
N THR A 115 11.68 10.10 -7.94
CA THR A 115 10.65 10.96 -8.56
C THR A 115 10.04 11.93 -7.56
N ILE A 116 9.76 11.47 -6.34
CA ILE A 116 9.15 12.30 -5.30
C ILE A 116 10.25 12.91 -4.44
N HIS A 117 10.34 14.24 -4.42
CA HIS A 117 11.31 14.95 -3.60
C HIS A 117 11.09 14.68 -2.10
N PRO A 118 12.15 14.45 -1.30
CA PRO A 118 12.04 14.05 0.10
C PRO A 118 11.74 15.24 1.04
N ASN A 119 10.64 15.93 0.80
CA ASN A 119 10.14 17.00 1.65
C ASN A 119 8.64 16.82 1.95
N GLU A 120 8.19 17.43 3.04
CA GLU A 120 6.82 17.30 3.54
C GLU A 120 5.77 17.68 2.49
N SER A 121 5.95 18.82 1.81
CA SER A 121 4.99 19.30 0.80
C SER A 121 4.82 18.32 -0.37
N SER A 122 5.93 17.78 -0.90
CA SER A 122 5.89 16.83 -2.01
C SER A 122 5.21 15.50 -1.62
N TYR A 123 5.48 15.01 -0.41
CA TYR A 123 4.86 13.79 0.10
C TYR A 123 3.39 13.97 0.44
N ARG A 124 3.02 15.14 0.98
CA ARG A 124 1.62 15.48 1.22
C ARG A 124 0.82 15.54 -0.08
N ASN A 125 1.31 16.30 -1.07
CA ASN A 125 0.68 16.41 -2.38
C ASN A 125 0.57 15.04 -3.08
N PHE A 126 1.62 14.22 -2.99
CA PHE A 126 1.59 12.86 -3.49
C PHE A 126 0.47 12.03 -2.84
N LEU A 127 0.35 12.09 -1.52
CA LEU A 127 -0.62 11.27 -0.77
C LEU A 127 -2.06 11.75 -1.02
N GLU A 128 -2.29 13.06 -1.13
CA GLU A 128 -3.58 13.64 -1.52
C GLU A 128 -4.02 13.16 -2.91
N ASP A 129 -3.10 13.21 -3.88
CA ASP A 129 -3.36 12.74 -5.23
C ASP A 129 -3.56 11.23 -5.29
N PHE A 130 -2.80 10.46 -4.51
CA PHE A 130 -2.92 9.01 -4.42
C PHE A 130 -4.28 8.62 -3.82
N LEU A 131 -4.76 9.32 -2.78
CA LEU A 131 -6.09 9.15 -2.22
C LEU A 131 -7.20 9.48 -3.22
N LEU A 132 -7.09 10.62 -3.93
CA LEU A 132 -8.06 10.97 -4.97
C LEU A 132 -8.14 9.89 -6.06
N ASN A 133 -6.98 9.41 -6.51
CA ASN A 133 -6.92 8.40 -7.56
C ASN A 133 -7.37 7.01 -7.09
N SER A 134 -7.35 6.68 -5.80
CA SER A 134 -7.95 5.45 -5.29
C SER A 134 -9.46 5.42 -5.53
N LYS A 135 -10.14 6.55 -5.32
CA LYS A 135 -11.58 6.70 -5.59
C LYS A 135 -11.88 6.58 -7.08
N ASN A 136 -11.08 7.23 -7.93
CA ASN A 136 -11.22 7.15 -9.39
C ASN A 136 -10.95 5.72 -9.91
N TYR A 137 -9.96 5.05 -9.33
CA TYR A 137 -9.63 3.67 -9.67
C TYR A 137 -10.81 2.73 -9.38
N MET A 138 -11.47 2.88 -8.24
CA MET A 138 -12.65 2.08 -7.90
C MET A 138 -13.84 2.35 -8.83
N LYS A 139 -14.04 3.60 -9.28
CA LYS A 139 -15.06 3.91 -10.29
C LYS A 139 -14.83 3.17 -11.61
N ILE A 140 -13.57 2.97 -11.98
CA ILE A 140 -13.22 2.26 -13.23
C ILE A 140 -13.28 0.74 -13.03
N THR A 141 -12.75 0.21 -11.93
CA THR A 141 -12.65 -1.25 -11.71
C THR A 141 -13.92 -1.87 -11.17
N ASN A 142 -14.72 -1.09 -10.42
CA ASN A 142 -16.01 -1.49 -9.87
C ASN A 142 -17.06 -0.37 -10.07
N PRO A 143 -17.46 -0.09 -11.33
CA PRO A 143 -18.33 1.03 -11.65
C PRO A 143 -19.70 0.86 -11.01
N LYS A 144 -20.18 1.90 -10.33
CA LYS A 144 -21.55 2.02 -9.84
C LYS A 144 -22.28 3.04 -10.70
N ARG A 145 -23.58 2.80 -10.95
CA ARG A 145 -24.36 3.68 -11.81
C ARG A 145 -24.40 5.13 -11.29
N GLU A 146 -24.46 5.30 -9.99
CA GLU A 146 -24.45 6.60 -9.31
C GLU A 146 -23.16 7.41 -9.51
N ASP A 147 -22.03 6.76 -9.79
CA ASP A 147 -20.75 7.44 -10.09
C ASP A 147 -20.79 8.18 -11.44
N TYR A 148 -21.79 7.92 -12.28
CA TYR A 148 -21.90 8.39 -13.66
C TYR A 148 -23.25 9.08 -13.96
N ASP A 149 -23.91 9.66 -12.94
CA ASP A 149 -25.26 10.24 -13.04
C ASP A 149 -25.43 11.23 -14.20
N ASN A 150 -24.43 12.05 -14.47
CA ASN A 150 -24.44 13.05 -15.56
C ASN A 150 -23.93 12.51 -16.91
N ARG A 151 -23.44 11.28 -16.97
CA ARG A 151 -22.83 10.68 -18.17
C ARG A 151 -23.06 9.18 -18.19
N ARG A 152 -24.29 8.75 -18.28
CA ARG A 152 -24.70 7.33 -18.21
C ARG A 152 -24.05 6.44 -19.27
N GLU A 153 -23.71 7.00 -20.43
CA GLU A 153 -22.99 6.29 -21.51
C GLU A 153 -21.63 5.79 -21.07
N TYR A 154 -20.90 6.54 -20.22
CA TYR A 154 -19.60 6.10 -19.70
C TYR A 154 -19.72 4.94 -18.74
N PHE A 155 -20.78 4.85 -17.95
CA PHE A 155 -21.02 3.69 -17.09
C PHE A 155 -21.07 2.40 -17.91
N TRP A 156 -21.86 2.37 -18.98
CA TRP A 156 -21.97 1.19 -19.84
C TRP A 156 -20.67 0.85 -20.56
N LEU A 157 -19.91 1.85 -21.02
CA LEU A 157 -18.61 1.64 -21.63
C LEU A 157 -17.60 1.02 -20.66
N VAL A 158 -17.50 1.56 -19.45
CA VAL A 158 -16.57 1.05 -18.42
C VAL A 158 -16.99 -0.35 -17.98
N GLN A 159 -18.27 -0.61 -17.79
CA GLN A 159 -18.78 -1.93 -17.43
C GLN A 159 -18.49 -2.97 -18.53
N SER A 160 -18.68 -2.61 -19.79
CA SER A 160 -18.37 -3.48 -20.94
C SER A 160 -16.88 -3.81 -21.03
N LEU A 161 -16.00 -2.82 -20.82
CA LEU A 161 -14.55 -3.03 -20.78
C LEU A 161 -14.13 -3.97 -19.64
N ASN A 162 -14.73 -3.83 -18.46
CA ASN A 162 -14.45 -4.72 -17.33
C ASN A 162 -14.92 -6.15 -17.58
N THR A 163 -16.00 -6.34 -18.31
CA THR A 163 -16.51 -7.67 -18.69
C THR A 163 -15.56 -8.35 -19.67
N LEU A 164 -15.06 -7.61 -20.67
CA LEU A 164 -14.09 -8.14 -21.65
C LEU A 164 -12.74 -8.53 -21.03
N ASN A 165 -12.31 -7.85 -19.98
CA ASN A 165 -11.05 -8.17 -19.31
C ASN A 165 -11.14 -9.38 -18.36
N LYS A 166 -12.33 -9.91 -18.10
CA LYS A 166 -12.57 -11.10 -17.25
C LYS A 166 -12.70 -12.40 -18.04
N THR A 167 -12.75 -12.31 -19.39
CA THR A 167 -12.77 -13.45 -20.31
C THR A 167 -11.38 -13.73 -20.86
#